data_e905b402e0059419e0b88b3803f3ad3b
#
_entry.id   e905b402e0059419e0b88b3803f3ad3b
#
_cell.length_a   1.000
_cell.length_b   1.000
_cell.length_c   1.000
_cell.angle_alpha   90.00
_cell.angle_beta   90.00
_cell.angle_gamma   90.00
#
_symmetry.space_group_name_H-M   'P 1'
#
loop_
_entity.id
_entity.type
_entity.pdbx_description
1 polymer ?
#
loop_
_entity_poly.entity_id
_entity_poly.type
_entity_poly.pdbx_seq_one_letter_code
_entity_poly.pdbx_strand_id
1 'polypeptide(L)'
;MIAPVPQTTTRTTCAYCGVGCGVVATPHEDGSVAIAGDPDHPANFGRLCSKGSALGETLGLEGRLLHPMIRCSSGKLEQVAWDDALDHVANRLQHILVRDGRDAVAFYLSGQLLTEDYYVANKLMKGFLGSANVDTNSRLCMASSVAGHRRAFGSDTVPGCYDDLDQADLIVLVGSNTAWCHPVLFQRIQNNGRERGAKVVVIDPRRTATGEEADLFLAIRPGADTALFCGLLTFL
;
A
#
# COMPACT_ATOMS: atom_id res chain seq x y z
N MET A 1 -25.56 -21.98 21.11
CA MET A 1 -25.86 -22.11 19.67
C MET A 1 -25.54 -20.77 19.05
N ILE A 2 -24.50 -20.73 18.23
CA ILE A 2 -24.16 -19.52 17.45
C ILE A 2 -25.19 -19.47 16.32
N ALA A 3 -25.89 -18.33 16.18
CA ALA A 3 -26.83 -18.14 15.09
C ALA A 3 -26.12 -18.35 13.74
N PRO A 4 -26.73 -19.00 12.74
CA PRO A 4 -26.11 -19.18 11.44
C PRO A 4 -25.76 -17.80 10.85
N VAL A 5 -24.51 -17.63 10.47
CA VAL A 5 -24.06 -16.41 9.79
C VAL A 5 -24.81 -16.35 8.46
N PRO A 6 -25.50 -15.24 8.16
CA PRO A 6 -26.18 -15.11 6.87
C PRO A 6 -25.15 -15.28 5.75
N GLN A 7 -25.42 -16.15 4.79
CA GLN A 7 -24.59 -16.40 3.60
C GLN A 7 -24.71 -15.24 2.58
N THR A 8 -24.60 -13.99 3.07
CA THR A 8 -24.63 -12.82 2.21
C THR A 8 -23.25 -12.52 1.71
N THR A 9 -23.05 -12.65 0.41
CA THR A 9 -21.81 -12.22 -0.24
C THR A 9 -21.60 -10.71 -0.02
N THR A 10 -20.36 -10.33 0.26
CA THR A 10 -19.96 -8.93 0.44
C THR A 10 -18.99 -8.52 -0.65
N ARG A 11 -19.28 -7.44 -1.35
CA ARG A 11 -18.34 -6.81 -2.28
C ARG A 11 -17.43 -5.87 -1.49
N THR A 12 -16.13 -5.99 -1.70
CA THR A 12 -15.13 -5.17 -1.02
C THR A 12 -13.87 -5.02 -1.88
N THR A 13 -12.84 -4.37 -1.37
CA THR A 13 -11.58 -4.14 -2.07
C THR A 13 -10.48 -5.00 -1.47
N CYS A 14 -9.63 -5.58 -2.32
CA CYS A 14 -8.44 -6.32 -1.91
C CYS A 14 -7.48 -5.40 -1.15
N ALA A 15 -6.98 -5.86 -0.01
CA ALA A 15 -6.16 -5.08 0.91
C ALA A 15 -4.65 -5.07 0.58
N TYR A 16 -4.20 -5.82 -0.45
CA TYR A 16 -2.76 -6.05 -0.63
C TYR A 16 -2.00 -4.93 -1.34
N CYS A 17 -2.47 -4.48 -2.48
CA CYS A 17 -1.71 -3.49 -3.26
C CYS A 17 -2.60 -2.38 -3.82
N GLY A 18 -1.95 -1.32 -4.31
CA GLY A 18 -2.62 -0.12 -4.83
C GLY A 18 -3.45 -0.32 -6.10
N VAL A 19 -3.48 -1.52 -6.70
CA VAL A 19 -4.40 -1.81 -7.81
C VAL A 19 -5.85 -1.63 -7.36
N GLY A 20 -6.17 -1.99 -6.10
CA GLY A 20 -7.52 -1.84 -5.56
C GLY A 20 -8.53 -2.78 -6.21
N CYS A 21 -8.13 -4.04 -6.48
CA CYS A 21 -9.00 -5.03 -7.10
C CYS A 21 -10.29 -5.23 -6.30
N GLY A 22 -11.44 -5.19 -6.95
CA GLY A 22 -12.72 -5.59 -6.37
C GLY A 22 -12.76 -7.08 -6.11
N VAL A 23 -13.23 -7.48 -4.93
CA VAL A 23 -13.43 -8.87 -4.53
C VAL A 23 -14.84 -9.10 -4.02
N VAL A 24 -15.33 -10.31 -4.23
CA VAL A 24 -16.56 -10.82 -3.65
C VAL A 24 -16.18 -11.84 -2.59
N ALA A 25 -16.50 -11.54 -1.35
CA ALA A 25 -16.26 -12.41 -0.20
C ALA A 25 -17.54 -13.16 0.17
N THR A 26 -17.47 -14.48 0.24
CA THR A 26 -18.60 -15.35 0.59
C THR A 26 -18.24 -16.14 1.86
N PRO A 27 -18.82 -15.81 3.02
CA PRO A 27 -18.61 -16.59 4.25
C PRO A 27 -19.30 -17.95 4.16
N HIS A 28 -18.65 -18.98 4.70
CA HIS A 28 -19.18 -20.34 4.86
C HIS A 28 -19.53 -20.65 6.32
N GLU A 29 -20.34 -21.68 6.52
CA GLU A 29 -20.79 -22.10 7.86
C GLU A 29 -19.64 -22.57 8.76
N ASP A 30 -18.57 -23.06 8.17
CA ASP A 30 -17.35 -23.49 8.88
C ASP A 30 -16.44 -22.33 9.32
N GLY A 31 -16.85 -21.07 9.01
CA GLY A 31 -16.07 -19.86 9.31
C GLY A 31 -15.02 -19.51 8.27
N SER A 32 -14.86 -20.31 7.22
CA SER A 32 -14.01 -19.96 6.09
C SER A 32 -14.67 -18.91 5.21
N VAL A 33 -13.88 -18.20 4.41
CA VAL A 33 -14.38 -17.18 3.48
C VAL A 33 -13.81 -17.44 2.08
N ALA A 34 -14.67 -17.77 1.14
CA ALA A 34 -14.28 -17.86 -0.26
C ALA A 34 -14.12 -16.47 -0.87
N ILE A 35 -13.07 -16.28 -1.66
CA ILE A 35 -12.78 -15.02 -2.35
C ILE A 35 -12.83 -15.25 -3.86
N ALA A 36 -13.61 -14.44 -4.55
CA ALA A 36 -13.64 -14.34 -6.01
C ALA A 36 -13.39 -12.90 -6.44
N GLY A 37 -12.90 -12.68 -7.65
CA GLY A 37 -12.81 -11.34 -8.22
C GLY A 37 -14.21 -10.80 -8.57
N ASP A 38 -14.42 -9.51 -8.33
CA ASP A 38 -15.66 -8.83 -8.71
C ASP A 38 -15.61 -8.52 -10.22
N PRO A 39 -16.49 -9.13 -11.04
CA PRO A 39 -16.49 -8.95 -12.50
C PRO A 39 -16.89 -7.53 -12.91
N ASP A 40 -17.65 -6.82 -12.07
CA ASP A 40 -18.15 -5.48 -12.36
C ASP A 40 -17.19 -4.38 -11.88
N HIS A 41 -16.12 -4.74 -11.17
CA HIS A 41 -15.20 -3.75 -10.61
C HIS A 41 -14.20 -3.26 -11.68
N PRO A 42 -14.09 -1.92 -11.92
CA PRO A 42 -13.32 -1.36 -13.04
C PRO A 42 -11.79 -1.54 -12.94
N ALA A 43 -11.27 -1.82 -11.76
CA ALA A 43 -9.83 -2.05 -11.60
C ALA A 43 -9.37 -3.41 -12.15
N ASN A 44 -10.20 -4.45 -12.02
CA ASN A 44 -9.77 -5.83 -12.27
C ASN A 44 -10.71 -6.69 -13.12
N PHE A 45 -11.98 -6.31 -13.31
CA PHE A 45 -12.94 -7.09 -14.11
C PHE A 45 -12.92 -8.59 -13.78
N GLY A 46 -13.03 -8.92 -12.49
CA GLY A 46 -13.02 -10.29 -11.99
C GLY A 46 -11.63 -10.96 -11.89
N ARG A 47 -10.56 -10.34 -12.37
CA ARG A 47 -9.21 -10.90 -12.30
C ARG A 47 -8.62 -10.73 -10.91
N LEU A 48 -7.89 -11.74 -10.46
CA LEU A 48 -7.11 -11.67 -9.22
C LEU A 48 -5.70 -12.21 -9.46
N CYS A 49 -4.76 -11.76 -8.67
CA CYS A 49 -3.44 -12.38 -8.54
C CYS A 49 -3.44 -13.39 -7.39
N SER A 50 -2.35 -14.16 -7.23
CA SER A 50 -2.22 -15.17 -6.17
C SER A 50 -2.50 -14.61 -4.78
N LYS A 51 -2.05 -13.37 -4.48
CA LYS A 51 -2.31 -12.72 -3.19
C LYS A 51 -3.80 -12.43 -2.98
N GLY A 52 -4.46 -11.87 -4.00
CA GLY A 52 -5.88 -11.56 -3.94
C GLY A 52 -6.75 -12.82 -3.80
N SER A 53 -6.40 -13.90 -4.50
CA SER A 53 -7.11 -15.17 -4.39
C SER A 53 -6.97 -15.81 -3.01
N ALA A 54 -5.80 -15.65 -2.37
CA ALA A 54 -5.52 -16.18 -1.03
C ALA A 54 -6.01 -15.26 0.13
N LEU A 55 -6.72 -14.16 -0.17
CA LEU A 55 -7.14 -13.20 0.85
C LEU A 55 -7.98 -13.85 1.96
N GLY A 56 -8.84 -14.82 1.62
CA GLY A 56 -9.67 -15.55 2.60
C GLY A 56 -8.84 -16.31 3.64
N GLU A 57 -7.68 -16.83 3.28
CA GLU A 57 -6.80 -17.58 4.17
C GLU A 57 -6.18 -16.70 5.26
N THR A 58 -6.19 -15.36 5.08
CA THR A 58 -5.63 -14.40 6.03
C THR A 58 -6.60 -13.95 7.12
N LEU A 59 -7.86 -14.39 7.07
CA LEU A 59 -8.90 -13.97 8.02
C LEU A 59 -8.91 -14.82 9.30
N GLY A 60 -8.16 -15.92 9.35
CA GLY A 60 -8.02 -16.76 10.54
C GLY A 60 -7.36 -16.01 11.71
N LEU A 61 -7.66 -16.48 12.93
CA LEU A 61 -7.09 -15.92 14.15
C LEU A 61 -5.75 -16.58 14.53
N GLU A 62 -5.38 -17.65 13.84
CA GLU A 62 -4.15 -18.39 14.10
C GLU A 62 -2.93 -17.51 13.81
N GLY A 63 -2.02 -17.42 14.75
CA GLY A 63 -0.82 -16.60 14.66
C GLY A 63 -1.06 -15.08 14.83
N ARG A 64 -2.28 -14.63 15.08
CA ARG A 64 -2.58 -13.20 15.33
C ARG A 64 -2.37 -12.84 16.80
N LEU A 65 -1.86 -11.64 17.03
CA LEU A 65 -1.81 -11.06 18.39
C LEU A 65 -3.22 -10.55 18.75
N LEU A 66 -3.90 -11.26 19.63
CA LEU A 66 -5.29 -10.99 20.02
C LEU A 66 -5.41 -10.14 21.29
N HIS A 67 -4.35 -10.08 22.07
CA HIS A 67 -4.31 -9.35 23.34
C HIS A 67 -3.05 -8.50 23.45
N PRO A 68 -3.09 -7.38 24.15
CA PRO A 68 -1.89 -6.61 24.44
C PRO A 68 -0.91 -7.40 25.29
N MET A 69 0.38 -7.13 25.10
CA MET A 69 1.44 -7.78 25.85
C MET A 69 2.41 -6.74 26.40
N ILE A 70 2.81 -6.91 27.65
CA ILE A 70 3.81 -6.06 28.31
C ILE A 70 5.03 -6.91 28.66
N ARG A 71 6.21 -6.34 28.53
CA ARG A 71 7.46 -7.00 28.93
C ARG A 71 7.62 -6.93 30.44
N CYS A 72 7.63 -8.09 31.09
CA CYS A 72 7.84 -8.21 32.52
C CYS A 72 9.32 -8.09 32.92
N SER A 73 9.62 -8.09 34.18
CA SER A 73 10.97 -7.99 34.73
C SER A 73 11.92 -9.11 34.31
N SER A 74 11.36 -10.29 33.98
CA SER A 74 12.14 -11.42 33.43
C SER A 74 12.53 -11.23 31.96
N GLY A 75 12.08 -10.16 31.30
CA GLY A 75 12.29 -9.90 29.88
C GLY A 75 11.31 -10.61 28.94
N LYS A 76 10.39 -11.44 29.46
CA LYS A 76 9.34 -12.11 28.67
C LYS A 76 8.16 -11.17 28.45
N LEU A 77 7.48 -11.34 27.29
CA LEU A 77 6.21 -10.68 27.02
C LEU A 77 5.08 -11.49 27.68
N GLU A 78 4.24 -10.84 28.45
CA GLU A 78 3.09 -11.43 29.11
C GLU A 78 1.81 -10.73 28.68
N GLN A 79 0.76 -11.50 28.46
CA GLN A 79 -0.57 -10.98 28.10
C GLN A 79 -1.14 -10.20 29.30
N VAL A 80 -1.73 -9.04 28.99
CA VAL A 80 -2.39 -8.18 29.99
C VAL A 80 -3.77 -7.74 29.47
N ALA A 81 -4.58 -7.16 30.35
CA ALA A 81 -5.81 -6.48 29.94
C ALA A 81 -5.51 -5.18 29.20
N TRP A 82 -6.48 -4.72 28.40
CA TRP A 82 -6.34 -3.46 27.64
C TRP A 82 -6.13 -2.25 28.56
N ASP A 83 -6.85 -2.18 29.67
CA ASP A 83 -6.71 -1.06 30.61
C ASP A 83 -5.30 -0.98 31.19
N ASP A 84 -4.74 -2.13 31.59
CA ASP A 84 -3.36 -2.21 32.10
C ASP A 84 -2.34 -1.79 31.04
N ALA A 85 -2.54 -2.17 29.77
CA ALA A 85 -1.67 -1.79 28.68
C ALA A 85 -1.74 -0.29 28.39
N LEU A 86 -2.93 0.28 28.37
CA LEU A 86 -3.15 1.70 28.12
C LEU A 86 -2.59 2.55 29.27
N ASP A 87 -2.81 2.16 30.52
CA ASP A 87 -2.24 2.82 31.68
C ASP A 87 -0.70 2.75 31.68
N HIS A 88 -0.15 1.60 31.30
CA HIS A 88 1.30 1.48 31.15
C HIS A 88 1.86 2.48 30.13
N VAL A 89 1.25 2.57 28.95
CA VAL A 89 1.68 3.51 27.89
C VAL A 89 1.51 4.95 28.35
N ALA A 90 0.35 5.31 28.92
CA ALA A 90 0.05 6.66 29.38
C ALA A 90 1.04 7.12 30.47
N ASN A 91 1.29 6.28 31.46
CA ASN A 91 2.25 6.55 32.53
C ASN A 91 3.67 6.72 32.01
N ARG A 92 4.09 5.91 31.04
CA ARG A 92 5.42 6.04 30.41
C ARG A 92 5.56 7.35 29.64
N LEU A 93 4.55 7.72 28.84
CA LEU A 93 4.54 8.99 28.12
C LEU A 93 4.56 10.17 29.08
N GLN A 94 3.72 10.17 30.12
CA GLN A 94 3.68 11.22 31.12
C GLN A 94 5.04 11.38 31.85
N HIS A 95 5.68 10.25 32.20
CA HIS A 95 7.00 10.28 32.83
C HIS A 95 8.05 10.95 31.94
N ILE A 96 8.07 10.61 30.63
CA ILE A 96 8.98 11.23 29.66
C ILE A 96 8.69 12.72 29.50
N LEU A 97 7.42 13.10 29.38
CA LEU A 97 7.02 14.50 29.24
C LEU A 97 7.45 15.35 30.44
N VAL A 98 7.32 14.81 31.67
CA VAL A 98 7.71 15.52 32.89
C VAL A 98 9.24 15.62 33.02
N ARG A 99 9.95 14.54 32.68
CA ARG A 99 11.42 14.48 32.81
C ARG A 99 12.15 15.24 31.72
N ASP A 100 11.74 15.05 30.46
CA ASP A 100 12.53 15.44 29.29
C ASP A 100 11.81 16.49 28.41
N GLY A 101 10.54 16.79 28.70
CA GLY A 101 9.77 17.78 27.98
C GLY A 101 9.03 17.20 26.75
N ARG A 102 8.26 18.08 26.09
CA ARG A 102 7.34 17.69 25.01
C ARG A 102 8.06 17.23 23.75
N ASP A 103 9.24 17.77 23.48
CA ASP A 103 10.04 17.46 22.28
C ASP A 103 10.74 16.09 22.37
N ALA A 104 10.70 15.44 23.53
CA ALA A 104 11.23 14.09 23.72
C ALA A 104 10.31 12.99 23.16
N VAL A 105 9.09 13.33 22.75
CA VAL A 105 8.12 12.39 22.17
C VAL A 105 7.90 12.73 20.71
N ALA A 106 7.96 11.71 19.85
CA ALA A 106 7.64 11.83 18.43
C ALA A 106 6.79 10.65 17.97
N PHE A 107 5.92 10.90 16.98
CA PHE A 107 5.17 9.85 16.27
C PHE A 107 5.68 9.74 14.83
N TYR A 108 6.06 8.52 14.46
CA TYR A 108 6.34 8.15 13.08
C TYR A 108 5.26 7.20 12.60
N LEU A 109 4.35 7.72 11.78
CA LEU A 109 3.15 7.01 11.37
C LEU A 109 3.35 6.30 10.02
N SER A 110 2.63 5.21 9.81
CA SER A 110 2.58 4.56 8.50
C SER A 110 1.85 5.43 7.49
N GLY A 111 2.28 5.39 6.22
CA GLY A 111 1.55 6.01 5.10
C GLY A 111 0.29 5.25 4.68
N GLN A 112 -0.04 4.14 5.35
CA GLN A 112 -1.15 3.24 5.02
C GLN A 112 -2.18 3.10 6.14
N LEU A 113 -2.33 4.14 6.95
CA LEU A 113 -3.35 4.22 7.99
C LEU A 113 -4.68 4.74 7.42
N LEU A 114 -5.76 4.48 8.15
CA LEU A 114 -7.04 5.13 7.88
C LEU A 114 -6.95 6.64 8.20
N THR A 115 -7.80 7.43 7.58
CA THR A 115 -7.89 8.89 7.83
C THR A 115 -8.14 9.20 9.30
N GLU A 116 -8.98 8.39 9.95
CA GLU A 116 -9.31 8.48 11.37
C GLU A 116 -8.10 8.25 12.26
N ASP A 117 -7.22 7.30 11.91
CA ASP A 117 -5.99 7.04 12.66
C ASP A 117 -5.06 8.26 12.64
N TYR A 118 -4.89 8.90 11.47
CA TYR A 118 -4.11 10.13 11.35
C TYR A 118 -4.72 11.26 12.18
N TYR A 119 -6.02 11.41 12.15
CA TYR A 119 -6.73 12.42 12.92
C TYR A 119 -6.49 12.23 14.41
N VAL A 120 -6.71 11.02 14.94
CA VAL A 120 -6.54 10.71 16.37
C VAL A 120 -5.09 10.86 16.78
N ALA A 121 -4.13 10.38 16.00
CA ALA A 121 -2.70 10.51 16.28
C ALA A 121 -2.27 12.00 16.33
N ASN A 122 -2.69 12.81 15.36
CA ASN A 122 -2.42 14.24 15.36
C ASN A 122 -3.07 14.95 16.56
N LYS A 123 -4.31 14.60 16.90
CA LYS A 123 -5.02 15.17 18.07
C LYS A 123 -4.30 14.83 19.37
N LEU A 124 -3.87 13.56 19.52
CA LEU A 124 -3.10 13.13 20.68
C LEU A 124 -1.79 13.92 20.80
N MET A 125 -0.99 13.96 19.73
CA MET A 125 0.31 14.63 19.77
C MET A 125 0.21 16.14 19.95
N LYS A 126 -0.59 16.81 19.13
CA LYS A 126 -0.67 18.28 19.13
C LYS A 126 -1.57 18.82 20.23
N GLY A 127 -2.70 18.15 20.48
CA GLY A 127 -3.71 18.60 21.44
C GLY A 127 -3.41 18.22 22.89
N PHE A 128 -2.90 17.02 23.14
CA PHE A 128 -2.72 16.50 24.49
C PHE A 128 -1.24 16.44 24.92
N LEU A 129 -0.35 15.92 24.09
CA LEU A 129 1.08 15.89 24.42
C LEU A 129 1.77 17.23 24.16
N GLY A 130 1.19 18.06 23.30
CA GLY A 130 1.67 19.41 23.01
C GLY A 130 2.94 19.46 22.16
N SER A 131 3.18 18.41 21.35
CA SER A 131 4.32 18.32 20.44
C SER A 131 3.84 18.28 18.98
N ALA A 132 4.60 18.89 18.07
CA ALA A 132 4.39 18.84 16.64
C ALA A 132 5.24 17.76 15.94
N ASN A 133 5.96 16.93 16.69
CA ASN A 133 6.86 15.91 16.17
C ASN A 133 6.09 14.71 15.62
N VAL A 134 5.38 14.91 14.52
CA VAL A 134 4.62 13.88 13.81
C VAL A 134 5.05 13.89 12.35
N ASP A 135 5.47 12.74 11.83
CA ASP A 135 5.80 12.56 10.43
C ASP A 135 5.39 11.16 9.95
N THR A 136 5.49 10.92 8.67
CA THR A 136 5.10 9.66 8.03
C THR A 136 6.16 9.24 7.00
N ASN A 137 6.22 7.94 6.70
CA ASN A 137 7.10 7.40 5.68
C ASN A 137 6.76 7.91 4.26
N SER A 138 5.52 8.35 4.01
CA SER A 138 5.10 8.91 2.71
C SER A 138 5.93 10.13 2.32
N ARG A 139 6.34 10.94 3.30
CA ARG A 139 7.23 12.08 3.07
C ARG A 139 8.58 11.64 2.48
N LEU A 140 9.17 10.57 2.96
CA LEU A 140 10.46 10.05 2.48
C LEU A 140 10.30 9.24 1.19
N CYS A 141 9.27 8.40 1.12
CA CYS A 141 8.99 7.51 0.01
C CYS A 141 8.64 8.28 -1.28
N MET A 142 7.85 9.37 -1.19
CA MET A 142 7.29 10.09 -2.32
C MET A 142 7.80 11.53 -2.49
N ALA A 143 8.74 12.00 -1.69
CA ALA A 143 9.15 13.40 -1.67
C ALA A 143 9.49 13.95 -3.06
N SER A 144 10.30 13.25 -3.82
CA SER A 144 10.70 13.65 -5.19
C SER A 144 9.55 13.56 -6.18
N SER A 145 8.70 12.52 -6.07
CA SER A 145 7.53 12.35 -6.93
C SER A 145 6.50 13.46 -6.70
N VAL A 146 6.21 13.80 -5.44
CA VAL A 146 5.32 14.92 -5.09
C VAL A 146 5.83 16.23 -5.64
N ALA A 147 7.12 16.52 -5.45
CA ALA A 147 7.74 17.73 -5.96
C ALA A 147 7.69 17.79 -7.50
N GLY A 148 7.95 16.66 -8.17
CA GLY A 148 7.86 16.53 -9.63
C GLY A 148 6.45 16.75 -10.15
N HIS A 149 5.44 16.09 -9.57
CA HIS A 149 4.04 16.26 -9.96
C HIS A 149 3.55 17.70 -9.77
N ARG A 150 3.84 18.32 -8.61
CA ARG A 150 3.50 19.72 -8.37
C ARG A 150 4.13 20.67 -9.35
N ARG A 151 5.40 20.44 -9.72
CA ARG A 151 6.10 21.26 -10.69
C ARG A 151 5.54 21.10 -12.10
N ALA A 152 5.20 19.88 -12.51
CA ALA A 152 4.71 19.57 -13.86
C ALA A 152 3.22 19.90 -14.04
N PHE A 153 2.39 19.59 -13.03
CA PHE A 153 0.92 19.60 -13.13
C PHE A 153 0.23 20.57 -12.16
N GLY A 154 0.98 21.24 -11.28
CA GLY A 154 0.45 22.18 -10.29
C GLY A 154 -0.11 21.52 -9.03
N SER A 155 -0.28 20.19 -9.01
CA SER A 155 -0.82 19.42 -7.89
C SER A 155 -0.14 18.07 -7.75
N ASP A 156 -0.28 17.46 -6.57
CA ASP A 156 0.15 16.09 -6.30
C ASP A 156 -1.03 15.13 -6.57
N THR A 157 -1.30 14.92 -7.85
CA THR A 157 -2.39 14.03 -8.31
C THR A 157 -1.88 13.12 -9.43
N VAL A 158 -2.42 11.91 -9.50
CA VAL A 158 -2.19 11.00 -10.62
C VAL A 158 -2.99 11.52 -11.83
N PRO A 159 -2.33 11.91 -12.94
CA PRO A 159 -3.02 12.55 -14.06
C PRO A 159 -3.76 11.59 -14.98
N GLY A 160 -3.60 10.27 -14.80
CA GLY A 160 -4.20 9.23 -15.62
C GLY A 160 -5.19 8.35 -14.89
N CYS A 161 -5.82 7.44 -15.61
CA CYS A 161 -6.69 6.40 -15.08
C CYS A 161 -6.33 5.02 -15.65
N TYR A 162 -6.97 3.96 -15.17
CA TYR A 162 -6.66 2.60 -15.64
C TYR A 162 -7.02 2.36 -17.11
N ASP A 163 -8.03 3.06 -17.64
CA ASP A 163 -8.44 2.93 -19.03
C ASP A 163 -7.37 3.47 -20.00
N ASP A 164 -6.53 4.40 -19.54
CA ASP A 164 -5.40 4.88 -20.33
C ASP A 164 -4.42 3.75 -20.67
N LEU A 165 -4.25 2.78 -19.75
CA LEU A 165 -3.40 1.60 -19.99
C LEU A 165 -3.95 0.69 -21.10
N ASP A 166 -5.26 0.68 -21.28
CA ASP A 166 -5.92 -0.14 -22.31
C ASP A 166 -5.92 0.56 -23.69
N GLN A 167 -5.69 1.87 -23.72
CA GLN A 167 -5.77 2.70 -24.93
C GLN A 167 -4.43 3.25 -25.42
N ALA A 168 -3.40 3.26 -24.58
CA ALA A 168 -2.09 3.78 -24.93
C ALA A 168 -1.43 2.95 -26.06
N ASP A 169 -0.80 3.60 -27.02
CA ASP A 169 -0.01 2.97 -28.06
C ASP A 169 1.43 2.69 -27.59
N LEU A 170 1.91 3.44 -26.59
CA LEU A 170 3.21 3.29 -25.97
C LEU A 170 3.09 3.40 -24.45
N ILE A 171 3.63 2.43 -23.73
CA ILE A 171 3.69 2.39 -22.28
C ILE A 171 5.16 2.34 -21.85
N VAL A 172 5.59 3.30 -21.04
CA VAL A 172 6.95 3.38 -20.51
C VAL A 172 6.94 3.11 -19.02
N LEU A 173 7.56 2.01 -18.59
CA LEU A 173 7.69 1.62 -17.19
C LEU A 173 9.09 1.96 -16.68
N VAL A 174 9.17 2.83 -15.69
CA VAL A 174 10.44 3.32 -15.14
C VAL A 174 10.61 2.85 -13.70
N GLY A 175 11.62 2.04 -13.42
CA GLY A 175 11.92 1.51 -12.09
C GLY A 175 10.76 0.71 -11.49
N SER A 176 9.94 0.07 -12.34
CA SER A 176 8.69 -0.58 -11.92
C SER A 176 8.68 -2.07 -12.27
N ASN A 177 8.69 -2.92 -11.25
CA ASN A 177 8.45 -4.35 -11.42
C ASN A 177 6.94 -4.64 -11.36
N THR A 178 6.20 -4.12 -12.33
CA THR A 178 4.73 -4.15 -12.39
C THR A 178 4.17 -5.57 -12.41
N ALA A 179 4.86 -6.51 -13.06
CA ALA A 179 4.47 -7.92 -13.10
C ALA A 179 4.33 -8.52 -11.69
N TRP A 180 5.14 -8.09 -10.73
CA TRP A 180 5.10 -8.60 -9.35
C TRP A 180 4.37 -7.68 -8.38
N CYS A 181 4.56 -6.36 -8.53
CA CYS A 181 3.99 -5.39 -7.59
C CYS A 181 2.51 -5.08 -7.88
N HIS A 182 2.10 -5.08 -9.16
CA HIS A 182 0.75 -4.77 -9.61
C HIS A 182 0.29 -5.73 -10.71
N PRO A 183 0.17 -7.05 -10.42
CA PRO A 183 0.01 -8.09 -11.44
C PRO A 183 -1.20 -7.89 -12.34
N VAL A 184 -2.33 -7.44 -11.78
CA VAL A 184 -3.56 -7.23 -12.56
C VAL A 184 -3.44 -6.04 -13.53
N LEU A 185 -2.73 -4.97 -13.15
CA LEU A 185 -2.41 -3.88 -14.10
C LEU A 185 -1.44 -4.35 -15.17
N PHE A 186 -0.46 -5.18 -14.81
CA PHE A 186 0.45 -5.74 -15.79
C PHE A 186 -0.28 -6.60 -16.83
N GLN A 187 -1.29 -7.38 -16.42
CA GLN A 187 -2.16 -8.12 -17.35
C GLN A 187 -2.92 -7.20 -18.30
N ARG A 188 -3.40 -6.02 -17.85
CA ARG A 188 -4.02 -5.01 -18.73
C ARG A 188 -3.03 -4.53 -19.78
N ILE A 189 -1.82 -4.17 -19.38
CA ILE A 189 -0.74 -3.75 -20.28
C ILE A 189 -0.43 -4.82 -21.34
N GLN A 190 -0.27 -6.07 -20.89
CA GLN A 190 -0.04 -7.20 -21.81
C GLN A 190 -1.20 -7.42 -22.78
N ASN A 191 -2.45 -7.29 -22.31
CA ASN A 191 -3.62 -7.42 -23.17
C ASN A 191 -3.67 -6.32 -24.24
N ASN A 192 -3.39 -5.06 -23.87
CA ASN A 192 -3.30 -3.96 -24.82
C ASN A 192 -2.22 -4.24 -25.88
N GLY A 193 -1.07 -4.76 -25.49
CA GLY A 193 -0.03 -5.18 -26.42
C GLY A 193 -0.50 -6.27 -27.42
N ARG A 194 -1.27 -7.26 -26.93
CA ARG A 194 -1.79 -8.35 -27.77
C ARG A 194 -2.91 -7.92 -28.71
N GLU A 195 -3.84 -7.09 -28.22
CA GLU A 195 -5.06 -6.73 -28.94
C GLU A 195 -4.87 -5.53 -29.88
N ARG A 196 -4.07 -4.55 -29.46
CA ARG A 196 -3.86 -3.29 -30.18
C ARG A 196 -2.45 -3.08 -30.71
N GLY A 197 -1.49 -3.92 -30.30
CA GLY A 197 -0.08 -3.78 -30.68
C GLY A 197 0.66 -2.69 -29.90
N ALA A 198 0.14 -2.26 -28.75
CA ALA A 198 0.81 -1.29 -27.88
C ALA A 198 2.25 -1.73 -27.55
N LYS A 199 3.17 -0.77 -27.59
CA LYS A 199 4.58 -1.02 -27.30
C LYS A 199 4.89 -0.78 -25.83
N VAL A 200 5.73 -1.63 -25.23
CA VAL A 200 6.15 -1.52 -23.85
C VAL A 200 7.67 -1.30 -23.78
N VAL A 201 8.06 -0.19 -23.19
CA VAL A 201 9.46 0.13 -22.88
C VAL A 201 9.67 0.02 -21.37
N VAL A 202 10.69 -0.71 -20.97
CA VAL A 202 11.06 -0.83 -19.55
C VAL A 202 12.45 -0.24 -19.34
N ILE A 203 12.54 0.72 -18.41
CA ILE A 203 13.77 1.40 -18.00
C ILE A 203 14.05 0.98 -16.56
N ASP A 204 15.04 0.11 -16.36
CA ASP A 204 15.35 -0.44 -15.04
C ASP A 204 16.81 -0.93 -15.02
N PRO A 205 17.55 -0.75 -13.94
CA PRO A 205 18.90 -1.31 -13.84
C PRO A 205 18.93 -2.84 -13.84
N ARG A 206 17.82 -3.48 -13.49
CA ARG A 206 17.67 -4.93 -13.42
C ARG A 206 16.57 -5.42 -14.37
N ARG A 207 16.88 -6.40 -15.20
CA ARG A 207 15.87 -7.09 -16.00
C ARG A 207 15.02 -7.99 -15.11
N THR A 208 13.84 -7.51 -14.76
CA THR A 208 12.84 -8.24 -13.97
C THR A 208 11.85 -8.95 -14.88
N ALA A 209 10.92 -9.73 -14.33
CA ALA A 209 9.82 -10.34 -15.09
C ALA A 209 9.05 -9.33 -15.96
N THR A 210 8.93 -8.09 -15.52
CA THR A 210 8.35 -7.00 -16.30
C THR A 210 9.21 -6.66 -17.53
N GLY A 211 10.53 -6.64 -17.36
CA GLY A 211 11.48 -6.34 -18.45
C GLY A 211 11.65 -7.48 -19.45
N GLU A 212 11.33 -8.72 -19.07
CA GLU A 212 11.36 -9.87 -19.98
C GLU A 212 10.27 -9.80 -21.05
N GLU A 213 9.14 -9.19 -20.73
CA GLU A 213 7.97 -9.02 -21.60
C GLU A 213 7.98 -7.69 -22.39
N ALA A 214 9.04 -6.89 -22.26
CA ALA A 214 9.13 -5.58 -22.91
C ALA A 214 9.56 -5.67 -24.36
N ASP A 215 8.98 -4.82 -25.23
CA ASP A 215 9.48 -4.63 -26.63
C ASP A 215 10.88 -3.99 -26.61
N LEU A 216 11.15 -3.11 -25.65
CA LEU A 216 12.46 -2.49 -25.46
C LEU A 216 12.81 -2.44 -23.97
N PHE A 217 13.97 -2.99 -23.61
CA PHE A 217 14.52 -2.89 -22.28
C PHE A 217 15.79 -2.04 -22.28
N LEU A 218 15.77 -0.97 -21.48
CA LEU A 218 16.91 -0.07 -21.29
C LEU A 218 17.53 -0.30 -19.90
N ALA A 219 18.66 -1.00 -19.86
CA ALA A 219 19.43 -1.23 -18.65
C ALA A 219 20.25 0.03 -18.31
N ILE A 220 19.72 0.87 -17.44
CA ILE A 220 20.44 2.07 -16.98
C ILE A 220 21.18 1.80 -15.67
N ARG A 221 22.22 2.60 -15.37
CA ARG A 221 22.83 2.58 -14.05
C ARG A 221 21.87 3.19 -13.01
N PRO A 222 21.83 2.68 -11.77
CA PRO A 222 21.09 3.34 -10.68
C PRO A 222 21.46 4.84 -10.59
N GLY A 223 20.44 5.69 -10.53
CA GLY A 223 20.61 7.15 -10.49
C GLY A 223 20.82 7.82 -11.84
N ALA A 224 20.77 7.09 -12.97
CA ALA A 224 20.95 7.65 -14.30
C ALA A 224 19.63 8.11 -14.98
N ASP A 225 18.49 7.95 -14.33
CA ASP A 225 17.18 8.29 -14.87
C ASP A 225 17.11 9.74 -15.36
N THR A 226 17.54 10.68 -14.52
CA THR A 226 17.56 12.10 -14.88
C THR A 226 18.42 12.39 -16.12
N ALA A 227 19.59 11.76 -16.22
CA ALA A 227 20.46 11.93 -17.38
C ALA A 227 19.80 11.41 -18.66
N LEU A 228 19.13 10.25 -18.59
CA LEU A 228 18.39 9.69 -19.71
C LEU A 228 17.28 10.65 -20.18
N PHE A 229 16.44 11.13 -19.25
CA PHE A 229 15.33 12.02 -19.61
C PHE A 229 15.79 13.40 -20.08
N CYS A 230 16.87 13.97 -19.51
CA CYS A 230 17.48 15.18 -20.03
C CYS A 230 18.06 14.98 -21.44
N GLY A 231 18.66 13.82 -21.72
CA GLY A 231 19.12 13.47 -23.05
C GLY A 231 17.97 13.38 -24.06
N LEU A 232 16.87 12.72 -23.70
CA LEU A 232 15.67 12.66 -24.52
C LEU A 232 15.09 14.05 -24.81
N LEU A 233 15.00 14.91 -23.78
CA LEU A 233 14.52 16.29 -23.93
C LEU A 233 15.41 17.12 -24.87
N THR A 234 16.72 16.87 -24.86
CA THR A 234 17.66 17.58 -25.75
C THR A 234 17.52 17.12 -27.21
N PHE A 235 17.08 15.88 -27.40
CA PHE A 235 16.90 15.29 -28.75
C PHE A 235 15.59 15.75 -29.39
N LEU A 236 14.54 15.99 -28.61
CA LEU A 236 13.23 16.49 -29.07
C LEU A 236 13.26 17.97 -29.38
#